data_b852ff0d0a6ae44f4c52e1cab9acfea5
#
_entry.id   b852ff0d0a6ae44f4c52e1cab9acfea5
#
_cell.length_a   1.000
_cell.length_b   1.000
_cell.length_c   1.000
_cell.angle_alpha   90.00
_cell.angle_beta   90.00
_cell.angle_gamma   90.00
#
_symmetry.space_group_name_H-M   'P 1'
#
loop_
_entity.id
_entity.type
_entity.pdbx_description
1 polymer ?
#
loop_
_entity_poly.entity_id
_entity_poly.type
_entity_poly.pdbx_seq_one_letter_code
_entity_poly.pdbx_strand_id
1 'polypeptide(L)'
;AGDYLLARVMVNLSSYGNLKLIQYTAEIISNLLEGEWIQDSLVNDWSVNLEKLDQVHNLKTASLFKWCLRSPFIASEIYDENLHELLDNSGSILGLLFQRSDDLLDFDIRNYEGKALLGDLKSGYLNSFGAFLLEELKQKQIEPFKNSQTLEDVYRAIGKDYFNNRLKEFDSQNRAMIELYSHYMNQLESSQHSSAVSLSEDLRKLPDLLYWR
;
A
#
# COMPACT_ATOMS: atom_id res chain seq x y z
N ALA A 1 -13.26 12.69 -17.88
CA ALA A 1 -13.98 11.54 -17.27
C ALA A 1 -13.89 11.57 -15.75
N GLY A 2 -12.68 11.80 -15.15
CA GLY A 2 -12.47 11.79 -13.70
C GLY A 2 -13.36 12.77 -12.93
N ASP A 3 -13.43 14.03 -13.36
CA ASP A 3 -14.24 15.07 -12.72
C ASP A 3 -15.74 14.71 -12.70
N TYR A 4 -16.23 14.08 -13.77
CA TYR A 4 -17.61 13.60 -13.82
C TYR A 4 -17.88 12.49 -12.81
N LEU A 5 -16.93 11.53 -12.69
CA LEU A 5 -17.05 10.45 -11.70
C LEU A 5 -17.01 10.99 -10.27
N LEU A 6 -16.11 11.94 -10.00
CA LEU A 6 -16.04 12.59 -8.69
C LEU A 6 -17.34 13.33 -8.35
N ALA A 7 -17.89 14.09 -9.31
CA ALA A 7 -19.19 14.75 -9.13
C ALA A 7 -20.32 13.73 -8.84
N ARG A 8 -20.34 12.59 -9.54
CA ARG A 8 -21.31 11.50 -9.28
C ARG A 8 -21.15 10.88 -7.90
N VAL A 9 -19.92 10.70 -7.42
CA VAL A 9 -19.66 10.24 -6.04
C VAL A 9 -20.26 11.21 -5.04
N MET A 10 -20.03 12.53 -5.21
CA MET A 10 -20.58 13.56 -4.32
C MET A 10 -22.12 13.58 -4.32
N VAL A 11 -22.75 13.48 -5.49
CA VAL A 11 -24.22 13.38 -5.60
C VAL A 11 -24.75 12.15 -4.86
N ASN A 12 -24.12 10.99 -5.04
CA ASN A 12 -24.53 9.76 -4.38
C ASN A 12 -24.35 9.85 -2.86
N LEU A 13 -23.21 10.32 -2.39
CA LEU A 13 -22.94 10.50 -0.95
C LEU A 13 -23.93 11.46 -0.29
N SER A 14 -24.29 12.55 -0.97
CA SER A 14 -25.24 13.53 -0.43
C SER A 14 -26.65 12.92 -0.21
N SER A 15 -27.02 11.89 -0.97
CA SER A 15 -28.32 11.22 -0.81
C SER A 15 -28.44 10.42 0.49
N TYR A 16 -27.33 10.05 1.13
CA TYR A 16 -27.33 9.41 2.46
C TYR A 16 -27.65 10.39 3.60
N GLY A 17 -27.51 11.70 3.38
CA GLY A 17 -27.76 12.72 4.40
C GLY A 17 -26.78 12.69 5.59
N ASN A 18 -25.70 11.90 5.51
CA ASN A 18 -24.70 11.74 6.58
C ASN A 18 -23.48 12.64 6.32
N LEU A 19 -23.44 13.78 7.03
CA LEU A 19 -22.37 14.77 6.88
C LEU A 19 -20.99 14.20 7.24
N LYS A 20 -20.90 13.32 8.25
CA LYS A 20 -19.63 12.69 8.64
C LYS A 20 -19.09 11.78 7.55
N LEU A 21 -19.97 11.05 6.84
CA LEU A 21 -19.55 10.23 5.70
C LEU A 21 -19.03 11.09 4.55
N ILE A 22 -19.68 12.22 4.27
CA ILE A 22 -19.23 13.16 3.22
C ILE A 22 -17.88 13.74 3.59
N GLN A 23 -17.72 14.20 4.85
CA GLN A 23 -16.46 14.76 5.34
C GLN A 23 -15.32 13.73 5.26
N TYR A 24 -15.55 12.53 5.78
CA TYR A 24 -14.55 11.46 5.74
C TYR A 24 -14.15 11.10 4.31
N THR A 25 -15.11 11.02 3.38
CA THR A 25 -14.81 10.76 1.97
C THR A 25 -13.99 11.88 1.34
N ALA A 26 -14.29 13.15 1.68
CA ALA A 26 -13.50 14.29 1.18
C ALA A 26 -12.06 14.27 1.71
N GLU A 27 -11.84 13.90 2.98
CA GLU A 27 -10.53 13.72 3.58
C GLU A 27 -9.73 12.61 2.86
N ILE A 28 -10.38 11.48 2.58
CA ILE A 28 -9.76 10.38 1.82
C ILE A 28 -9.34 10.82 0.41
N ILE A 29 -10.20 11.55 -0.30
CA ILE A 29 -9.87 12.08 -1.63
C ILE A 29 -8.69 13.05 -1.54
N SER A 30 -8.65 13.91 -0.52
CA SER A 30 -7.51 14.81 -0.29
C SER A 30 -6.21 14.04 -0.07
N ASN A 31 -6.24 12.98 0.76
CA ASN A 31 -5.07 12.13 1.02
C ASN A 31 -4.57 11.45 -0.26
N LEU A 32 -5.49 10.92 -1.09
CA LEU A 32 -5.13 10.30 -2.38
C LEU A 32 -4.40 11.28 -3.30
N LEU A 33 -4.90 12.52 -3.40
CA LEU A 33 -4.28 13.56 -4.22
C LEU A 33 -2.93 14.01 -3.66
N GLU A 34 -2.83 14.19 -2.35
CA GLU A 34 -1.58 14.54 -1.69
C GLU A 34 -0.51 13.46 -1.90
N GLY A 35 -0.90 12.19 -1.74
CA GLY A 35 -0.01 11.05 -2.00
C GLY A 35 0.51 11.02 -3.44
N GLU A 36 -0.35 11.32 -4.43
CA GLU A 36 0.03 11.42 -5.83
C GLU A 36 1.04 12.55 -6.06
N TRP A 37 0.78 13.76 -5.53
CA TRP A 37 1.68 14.89 -5.68
C TRP A 37 3.05 14.65 -5.02
N ILE A 38 3.06 14.03 -3.84
CA ILE A 38 4.33 13.68 -3.20
C ILE A 38 5.07 12.66 -4.06
N GLN A 39 4.41 11.62 -4.55
CA GLN A 39 5.04 10.62 -5.42
C GLN A 39 5.64 11.25 -6.67
N ASP A 40 4.91 12.14 -7.34
CA ASP A 40 5.41 12.84 -8.53
C ASP A 40 6.69 13.65 -8.24
N SER A 41 6.80 14.21 -7.03
CA SER A 41 8.01 14.94 -6.60
C SER A 41 9.22 14.05 -6.36
N LEU A 42 9.03 12.72 -6.22
CA LEU A 42 10.09 11.75 -5.97
C LEU A 42 10.69 11.15 -7.25
N VAL A 43 10.25 11.58 -8.43
CA VAL A 43 10.84 11.13 -9.70
C VAL A 43 12.31 11.50 -9.75
N ASN A 44 13.17 10.52 -10.04
CA ASN A 44 14.63 10.62 -10.03
C ASN A 44 15.26 10.97 -8.66
N ASP A 45 14.50 10.90 -7.57
CA ASP A 45 15.06 10.96 -6.22
C ASP A 45 15.49 9.56 -5.74
N TRP A 46 16.78 9.30 -5.88
CA TRP A 46 17.39 8.04 -5.46
C TRP A 46 17.81 8.01 -3.99
N SER A 47 17.50 9.05 -3.24
CA SER A 47 17.74 9.14 -1.79
C SER A 47 16.50 8.77 -0.97
N VAL A 48 15.36 8.55 -1.62
CA VAL A 48 14.13 8.18 -0.94
C VAL A 48 14.29 6.81 -0.27
N ASN A 49 13.86 6.70 0.97
CA ASN A 49 13.89 5.47 1.75
C ASN A 49 12.51 4.80 1.82
N LEU A 50 12.48 3.56 2.32
CA LEU A 50 11.25 2.78 2.46
C LEU A 50 10.21 3.49 3.35
N GLU A 51 10.64 4.12 4.45
CA GLU A 51 9.74 4.84 5.35
C GLU A 51 8.99 5.97 4.63
N LYS A 52 9.68 6.75 3.80
CA LYS A 52 9.06 7.81 3.00
C LYS A 52 8.07 7.25 1.96
N LEU A 53 8.41 6.14 1.33
CA LEU A 53 7.50 5.47 0.39
C LEU A 53 6.27 4.90 1.11
N ASP A 54 6.44 4.31 2.29
CA ASP A 54 5.31 3.84 3.10
C ASP A 54 4.36 5.00 3.48
N GLN A 55 4.89 6.20 3.77
CA GLN A 55 4.05 7.39 3.99
C GLN A 55 3.25 7.75 2.72
N VAL A 56 3.88 7.74 1.55
CA VAL A 56 3.21 8.00 0.27
C VAL A 56 2.14 6.93 -0.01
N HIS A 57 2.48 5.66 0.19
CA HIS A 57 1.55 4.55 -0.02
C HIS A 57 0.36 4.57 0.95
N ASN A 58 0.58 5.03 2.20
CA ASN A 58 -0.51 5.24 3.15
C ASN A 58 -1.49 6.32 2.69
N LEU A 59 -1.00 7.38 2.05
CA LEU A 59 -1.85 8.43 1.48
C LEU A 59 -2.51 7.95 0.18
N LYS A 60 -1.71 7.51 -0.79
CA LYS A 60 -2.17 7.21 -2.16
C LYS A 60 -2.99 5.93 -2.28
N THR A 61 -2.64 4.88 -1.54
CA THR A 61 -3.23 3.53 -1.70
C THR A 61 -4.04 3.13 -0.47
N ALA A 62 -3.44 3.17 0.71
CA ALA A 62 -4.09 2.68 1.92
C ALA A 62 -5.30 3.52 2.34
N SER A 63 -5.37 4.81 1.98
CA SER A 63 -6.54 5.65 2.23
C SER A 63 -7.82 5.05 1.64
N LEU A 64 -7.76 4.42 0.46
CA LEU A 64 -8.93 3.76 -0.12
C LEU A 64 -9.33 2.51 0.66
N PHE A 65 -8.36 1.71 1.12
CA PHE A 65 -8.64 0.55 1.98
C PHE A 65 -9.29 0.99 3.31
N LYS A 66 -8.78 2.06 3.94
CA LYS A 66 -9.39 2.66 5.14
C LYS A 66 -10.81 3.10 4.87
N TRP A 67 -11.05 3.75 3.75
CA TRP A 67 -12.40 4.18 3.36
C TRP A 67 -13.35 2.99 3.22
N CYS A 68 -12.92 1.93 2.54
CA CYS A 68 -13.73 0.71 2.36
C CYS A 68 -14.12 0.07 3.70
N LEU A 69 -13.21 0.07 4.68
CA LEU A 69 -13.46 -0.55 5.98
C LEU A 69 -14.30 0.33 6.90
N ARG A 70 -14.10 1.66 6.92
CA ARG A 70 -14.77 2.56 7.86
C ARG A 70 -16.09 3.11 7.36
N SER A 71 -16.22 3.40 6.05
CA SER A 71 -17.41 4.09 5.52
C SER A 71 -18.74 3.36 5.81
N PRO A 72 -18.83 2.01 5.81
CA PRO A 72 -20.06 1.32 6.17
C PRO A 72 -20.51 1.59 7.62
N PHE A 73 -19.56 1.67 8.56
CA PHE A 73 -19.85 1.96 9.96
C PHE A 73 -20.28 3.42 10.15
N ILE A 74 -19.60 4.37 9.49
CA ILE A 74 -20.00 5.78 9.50
C ILE A 74 -21.39 5.94 8.89
N ALA A 75 -21.69 5.26 7.78
CA ALA A 75 -23.01 5.29 7.13
C ALA A 75 -24.11 4.71 8.02
N SER A 76 -23.78 3.76 8.88
CA SER A 76 -24.68 3.15 9.88
C SER A 76 -24.70 3.91 11.20
N GLU A 77 -24.11 5.12 11.27
CA GLU A 77 -24.04 5.98 12.46
C GLU A 77 -23.33 5.32 13.66
N ILE A 78 -22.44 4.38 13.41
CA ILE A 78 -21.57 3.76 14.43
C ILE A 78 -20.28 4.59 14.52
N TYR A 79 -20.12 5.32 15.63
CA TYR A 79 -19.01 6.27 15.86
C TYR A 79 -18.14 5.83 17.04
N ASP A 80 -17.81 4.55 17.13
CA ASP A 80 -16.90 4.00 18.12
C ASP A 80 -15.45 4.27 17.68
N GLU A 81 -14.72 5.09 18.45
CA GLU A 81 -13.36 5.51 18.14
C GLU A 81 -12.39 4.32 18.09
N ASN A 82 -12.50 3.37 19.02
CA ASN A 82 -11.64 2.19 19.04
C ASN A 82 -11.88 1.31 17.81
N LEU A 83 -13.15 1.12 17.43
CA LEU A 83 -13.49 0.38 16.22
C LEU A 83 -12.89 1.08 14.98
N HIS A 84 -13.06 2.39 14.88
CA HIS A 84 -12.53 3.15 13.74
C HIS A 84 -11.00 3.11 13.66
N GLU A 85 -10.30 3.16 14.78
CA GLU A 85 -8.85 3.02 14.84
C GLU A 85 -8.39 1.63 14.36
N LEU A 86 -9.05 0.57 14.81
CA LEU A 86 -8.76 -0.81 14.35
C LEU A 86 -8.97 -0.96 12.84
N LEU A 87 -10.05 -0.39 12.30
CA LEU A 87 -10.34 -0.42 10.86
C LEU A 87 -9.32 0.39 10.06
N ASP A 88 -8.89 1.55 10.54
CA ASP A 88 -7.85 2.36 9.90
C ASP A 88 -6.49 1.66 9.89
N ASN A 89 -6.10 1.09 11.02
CA ASN A 89 -4.85 0.33 11.14
C ASN A 89 -4.86 -0.89 10.20
N SER A 90 -5.99 -1.60 10.14
CA SER A 90 -6.19 -2.72 9.22
C SER A 90 -6.10 -2.28 7.75
N GLY A 91 -6.77 -1.18 7.41
CA GLY A 91 -6.74 -0.60 6.06
C GLY A 91 -5.33 -0.15 5.65
N SER A 92 -4.56 0.42 6.60
CA SER A 92 -3.16 0.78 6.37
C SER A 92 -2.32 -0.44 5.97
N ILE A 93 -2.42 -1.52 6.73
CA ILE A 93 -1.65 -2.74 6.44
C ILE A 93 -2.05 -3.33 5.08
N LEU A 94 -3.36 -3.44 4.79
CA LEU A 94 -3.82 -3.97 3.51
C LEU A 94 -3.31 -3.15 2.32
N GLY A 95 -3.38 -1.83 2.42
CA GLY A 95 -2.91 -0.94 1.36
C GLY A 95 -1.39 -1.00 1.16
N LEU A 96 -0.61 -1.07 2.23
CA LEU A 96 0.84 -1.25 2.16
C LEU A 96 1.23 -2.61 1.58
N LEU A 97 0.59 -3.70 2.01
CA LEU A 97 0.84 -5.04 1.48
C LEU A 97 0.51 -5.12 -0.02
N PHE A 98 -0.62 -4.52 -0.42
CA PHE A 98 -1.01 -4.44 -1.83
C PHE A 98 0.06 -3.74 -2.65
N GLN A 99 0.51 -2.55 -2.21
CA GLN A 99 1.50 -1.77 -2.94
C GLN A 99 2.87 -2.46 -2.97
N ARG A 100 3.33 -3.01 -1.84
CA ARG A 100 4.61 -3.74 -1.77
C ARG A 100 4.59 -5.01 -2.62
N SER A 101 3.44 -5.68 -2.73
CA SER A 101 3.28 -6.82 -3.64
C SER A 101 3.38 -6.37 -5.11
N ASP A 102 2.71 -5.27 -5.48
CA ASP A 102 2.80 -4.69 -6.82
C ASP A 102 4.23 -4.27 -7.18
N ASP A 103 4.94 -3.61 -6.26
CA ASP A 103 6.33 -3.19 -6.42
C ASP A 103 7.30 -4.37 -6.62
N LEU A 104 7.02 -5.51 -5.98
CA LEU A 104 7.80 -6.74 -6.16
C LEU A 104 7.63 -7.37 -7.55
N LEU A 105 6.48 -7.15 -8.23
CA LEU A 105 6.27 -7.65 -9.59
C LEU A 105 7.26 -7.04 -10.59
N ASP A 106 7.77 -5.85 -10.33
CA ASP A 106 8.80 -5.20 -11.15
C ASP A 106 10.11 -6.01 -11.21
N PHE A 107 10.36 -6.83 -10.17
CA PHE A 107 11.55 -7.65 -10.01
C PHE A 107 11.30 -9.16 -10.17
N ASP A 108 10.08 -9.58 -10.54
CA ASP A 108 9.73 -11.00 -10.68
C ASP A 108 9.61 -11.43 -12.15
N ILE A 109 10.57 -12.23 -12.61
CA ILE A 109 10.54 -12.81 -13.98
C ILE A 109 9.34 -13.74 -14.23
N ARG A 110 8.68 -14.21 -13.16
CA ARG A 110 7.48 -15.07 -13.26
C ARG A 110 6.20 -14.26 -13.37
N ASN A 111 6.32 -12.95 -13.57
CA ASN A 111 5.19 -12.05 -13.69
C ASN A 111 4.32 -12.41 -14.91
N TYR A 112 3.24 -13.12 -14.65
CA TYR A 112 2.27 -13.53 -15.68
C TYR A 112 1.31 -12.41 -16.09
N GLU A 113 1.31 -11.28 -15.39
CA GLU A 113 0.41 -10.16 -15.65
C GLU A 113 0.87 -9.25 -16.80
N GLY A 114 2.04 -9.55 -17.39
CA GLY A 114 2.54 -8.81 -18.55
C GLY A 114 3.11 -7.43 -18.24
N LYS A 115 3.37 -7.09 -16.97
CA LYS A 115 4.10 -5.89 -16.58
C LYS A 115 5.52 -5.94 -17.15
N ALA A 116 6.00 -4.83 -17.67
CA ALA A 116 7.39 -4.69 -18.06
C ALA A 116 8.30 -4.75 -16.83
N LEU A 117 9.24 -5.68 -16.79
CA LEU A 117 10.22 -5.76 -15.69
C LEU A 117 10.99 -4.45 -15.57
N LEU A 118 11.22 -4.03 -14.33
CA LEU A 118 11.90 -2.78 -13.97
C LEU A 118 11.22 -1.54 -14.56
N GLY A 119 9.89 -1.55 -14.71
CA GLY A 119 9.13 -0.44 -15.28
C GLY A 119 9.27 0.83 -14.45
N ASP A 120 9.17 0.72 -13.13
CA ASP A 120 9.35 1.84 -12.20
C ASP A 120 10.78 2.39 -12.28
N LEU A 121 11.77 1.51 -12.18
CA LEU A 121 13.19 1.87 -12.27
C LEU A 121 13.51 2.61 -13.58
N LYS A 122 13.01 2.12 -14.72
CA LYS A 122 13.18 2.73 -16.04
C LYS A 122 12.50 4.09 -16.18
N SER A 123 11.42 4.30 -15.43
CA SER A 123 10.69 5.56 -15.39
C SER A 123 11.28 6.56 -14.39
N GLY A 124 12.37 6.20 -13.70
CA GLY A 124 13.01 7.03 -12.68
C GLY A 124 12.28 6.99 -11.33
N TYR A 125 11.37 6.03 -11.12
CA TYR A 125 10.75 5.81 -9.83
C TYR A 125 11.48 4.73 -9.05
N LEU A 126 11.76 5.03 -7.79
CA LEU A 126 12.25 4.06 -6.83
C LEU A 126 11.04 3.53 -6.05
N ASN A 127 10.65 2.28 -6.32
CA ASN A 127 9.56 1.63 -5.61
C ASN A 127 10.04 1.04 -4.25
N SER A 128 9.13 0.50 -3.45
CA SER A 128 9.44 0.02 -2.08
C SER A 128 10.58 -0.97 -2.03
N PHE A 129 10.59 -1.97 -2.91
CA PHE A 129 11.66 -2.96 -2.91
C PHE A 129 12.98 -2.38 -3.45
N GLY A 130 12.91 -1.51 -4.46
CA GLY A 130 14.06 -0.77 -4.97
C GLY A 130 14.71 0.10 -3.88
N ALA A 131 13.92 0.85 -3.11
CA ALA A 131 14.41 1.64 -1.99
C ALA A 131 15.06 0.75 -0.92
N PHE A 132 14.42 -0.36 -0.59
CA PHE A 132 14.94 -1.33 0.38
C PHE A 132 16.27 -1.95 -0.08
N LEU A 133 16.45 -2.20 -1.39
CA LEU A 133 17.72 -2.64 -1.94
C LEU A 133 18.81 -1.58 -1.79
N LEU A 134 18.48 -0.29 -1.97
CA LEU A 134 19.47 0.79 -1.93
C LEU A 134 19.99 1.09 -0.52
N GLU A 135 19.25 0.81 0.55
CA GLU A 135 19.60 1.17 1.94
C GLU A 135 21.00 0.73 2.36
N GLU A 136 21.46 -0.42 1.90
CA GLU A 136 22.76 -1.00 2.28
C GLU A 136 23.77 -1.02 1.13
N LEU A 137 23.42 -0.46 -0.03
CA LEU A 137 24.35 -0.44 -1.17
C LEU A 137 25.49 0.54 -0.98
N LYS A 138 26.66 0.14 -1.42
CA LYS A 138 27.81 1.04 -1.52
C LYS A 138 27.60 2.02 -2.68
N GLN A 139 28.07 3.24 -2.53
CA GLN A 139 27.93 4.31 -3.52
C GLN A 139 28.27 3.88 -4.97
N LYS A 140 29.32 3.06 -5.14
CA LYS A 140 29.73 2.54 -6.46
C LYS A 140 28.74 1.59 -7.13
N GLN A 141 27.79 1.03 -6.39
CA GLN A 141 26.79 0.09 -6.87
C GLN A 141 25.48 0.78 -7.25
N ILE A 142 25.25 1.98 -6.72
CA ILE A 142 24.00 2.75 -6.93
C ILE A 142 23.86 3.13 -8.41
N GLU A 143 24.91 3.68 -9.02
CA GLU A 143 24.82 4.12 -10.41
C GLU A 143 24.62 2.96 -11.42
N PRO A 144 25.32 1.82 -11.33
CA PRO A 144 25.00 0.64 -12.12
C PRO A 144 23.57 0.11 -11.89
N PHE A 145 23.08 0.12 -10.64
CA PHE A 145 21.73 -0.29 -10.33
C PHE A 145 20.68 0.60 -11.01
N LYS A 146 20.80 1.92 -10.89
CA LYS A 146 19.92 2.90 -11.53
C LYS A 146 19.79 2.70 -13.04
N ASN A 147 20.86 2.33 -13.69
CA ASN A 147 20.94 2.16 -15.14
C ASN A 147 20.57 0.75 -15.62
N SER A 148 20.10 -0.13 -14.72
CA SER A 148 19.72 -1.49 -15.06
C SER A 148 18.50 -1.52 -16.00
N GLN A 149 18.61 -2.32 -17.06
CA GLN A 149 17.52 -2.53 -18.03
C GLN A 149 16.90 -3.92 -17.89
N THR A 150 17.64 -4.85 -17.28
CA THR A 150 17.25 -6.24 -17.07
C THR A 150 17.55 -6.67 -15.63
N LEU A 151 16.93 -7.75 -15.16
CA LEU A 151 17.30 -8.34 -13.87
C LEU A 151 18.75 -8.83 -13.81
N GLU A 152 19.30 -9.26 -14.94
CA GLU A 152 20.70 -9.63 -15.03
C GLU A 152 21.63 -8.43 -14.78
N ASP A 153 21.23 -7.23 -15.24
CA ASP A 153 21.97 -6.01 -14.93
C ASP A 153 21.91 -5.67 -13.45
N VAL A 154 20.71 -5.83 -12.82
CA VAL A 154 20.55 -5.68 -11.37
C VAL A 154 21.49 -6.64 -10.64
N TYR A 155 21.46 -7.93 -10.97
CA TYR A 155 22.33 -8.92 -10.33
C TYR A 155 23.83 -8.62 -10.52
N ARG A 156 24.20 -8.08 -11.68
CA ARG A 156 25.58 -7.66 -11.95
C ARG A 156 25.99 -6.43 -11.14
N ALA A 157 25.04 -5.50 -10.93
CA ALA A 157 25.28 -4.27 -10.17
C ALA A 157 25.42 -4.52 -8.66
N ILE A 158 24.53 -5.32 -8.07
CA ILE A 158 24.44 -5.46 -6.62
C ILE A 158 24.82 -6.85 -6.09
N GLY A 159 24.91 -7.86 -6.95
CA GLY A 159 25.14 -9.25 -6.59
C GLY A 159 23.83 -10.04 -6.37
N LYS A 160 23.74 -11.23 -6.97
CA LYS A 160 22.54 -12.08 -6.88
C LYS A 160 22.26 -12.55 -5.45
N ASP A 161 23.28 -12.88 -4.68
CA ASP A 161 23.13 -13.31 -3.30
C ASP A 161 22.64 -12.17 -2.41
N TYR A 162 23.16 -10.95 -2.61
CA TYR A 162 22.66 -9.75 -1.93
C TYR A 162 21.18 -9.54 -2.23
N PHE A 163 20.79 -9.52 -3.51
CA PHE A 163 19.39 -9.38 -3.95
C PHE A 163 18.49 -10.42 -3.26
N ASN A 164 18.87 -11.70 -3.30
CA ASN A 164 18.05 -12.77 -2.71
C ASN A 164 17.93 -12.66 -1.19
N ASN A 165 18.97 -12.21 -0.50
CA ASN A 165 18.91 -11.99 0.95
C ASN A 165 17.99 -10.82 1.30
N ARG A 166 18.12 -9.68 0.60
CA ARG A 166 17.23 -8.53 0.80
C ARG A 166 15.76 -8.86 0.46
N LEU A 167 15.53 -9.69 -0.56
CA LEU A 167 14.17 -10.16 -0.88
C LEU A 167 13.56 -10.98 0.27
N LYS A 168 14.33 -11.87 0.90
CA LYS A 168 13.86 -12.63 2.07
C LYS A 168 13.60 -11.73 3.27
N GLU A 169 14.44 -10.74 3.52
CA GLU A 169 14.25 -9.77 4.60
C GLU A 169 12.99 -8.92 4.37
N PHE A 170 12.78 -8.44 3.16
CA PHE A 170 11.58 -7.68 2.78
C PHE A 170 10.32 -8.55 2.92
N ASP A 171 10.35 -9.81 2.48
CA ASP A 171 9.27 -10.77 2.69
C ASP A 171 8.99 -10.99 4.18
N SER A 172 10.02 -11.11 5.01
CA SER A 172 9.87 -11.25 6.46
C SER A 172 9.19 -10.04 7.10
N GLN A 173 9.52 -8.82 6.67
CA GLN A 173 8.84 -7.60 7.14
C GLN A 173 7.34 -7.62 6.76
N ASN A 174 7.03 -8.00 5.53
CA ASN A 174 5.64 -8.07 5.07
C ASN A 174 4.85 -9.15 5.82
N ARG A 175 5.46 -10.29 6.15
CA ARG A 175 4.83 -11.32 7.00
C ARG A 175 4.58 -10.84 8.41
N ALA A 176 5.48 -10.05 9.01
CA ALA A 176 5.23 -9.42 10.30
C ALA A 176 4.03 -8.45 10.27
N MET A 177 3.81 -7.74 9.16
CA MET A 177 2.61 -6.92 8.95
C MET A 177 1.34 -7.78 8.88
N ILE A 178 1.39 -8.96 8.25
CA ILE A 178 0.26 -9.91 8.21
C ILE A 178 -0.07 -10.44 9.62
N GLU A 179 0.95 -10.73 10.43
CA GLU A 179 0.76 -11.12 11.82
C GLU A 179 0.10 -10.01 12.66
N LEU A 180 0.55 -8.76 12.48
CA LEU A 180 -0.06 -7.60 13.12
C LEU A 180 -1.52 -7.41 12.68
N TYR A 181 -1.81 -7.56 11.39
CA TYR A 181 -3.17 -7.54 10.86
C TYR A 181 -4.04 -8.61 11.52
N SER A 182 -3.53 -9.83 11.67
CA SER A 182 -4.25 -10.92 12.32
C SER A 182 -4.59 -10.57 13.78
N HIS A 183 -3.70 -9.84 14.47
CA HIS A 183 -3.98 -9.32 15.80
C HIS A 183 -5.14 -8.32 15.80
N TYR A 184 -5.21 -7.40 14.84
CA TYR A 184 -6.34 -6.47 14.70
C TYR A 184 -7.66 -7.21 14.40
N MET A 185 -7.62 -8.27 13.58
CA MET A 185 -8.81 -9.09 13.32
C MET A 185 -9.32 -9.79 14.59
N ASN A 186 -8.42 -10.26 15.46
CA ASN A 186 -8.82 -10.83 16.76
C ASN A 186 -9.47 -9.78 17.67
N GLN A 187 -9.01 -8.53 17.63
CA GLN A 187 -9.63 -7.44 18.39
C GLN A 187 -11.01 -7.08 17.81
N LEU A 188 -11.18 -7.05 16.49
CA LEU A 188 -12.46 -6.83 15.83
C LEU A 188 -13.47 -7.93 16.15
N GLU A 189 -13.03 -9.20 16.20
CA GLU A 189 -13.85 -10.35 16.61
C GLU A 189 -14.38 -10.24 18.04
N SER A 190 -13.64 -9.53 18.89
CA SER A 190 -14.03 -9.26 20.29
C SER A 190 -14.85 -7.96 20.44
N SER A 191 -15.23 -7.31 19.35
CA SER A 191 -15.98 -6.06 19.34
C SER A 191 -17.42 -6.29 19.84
N GLN A 192 -17.99 -5.27 20.50
CA GLN A 192 -19.43 -5.23 20.85
C GLN A 192 -20.36 -5.07 19.63
N HIS A 193 -19.79 -4.75 18.45
CA HIS A 193 -20.55 -4.54 17.21
C HIS A 193 -20.58 -5.84 16.39
N SER A 194 -21.73 -6.51 16.31
CA SER A 194 -21.90 -7.78 15.59
C SER A 194 -21.49 -7.69 14.11
N SER A 195 -21.68 -6.54 13.46
CA SER A 195 -21.23 -6.30 12.09
C SER A 195 -19.70 -6.29 11.96
N ALA A 196 -18.98 -5.79 12.99
CA ALA A 196 -17.52 -5.83 12.99
C ALA A 196 -17.00 -7.26 13.19
N VAL A 197 -17.66 -8.05 14.04
CA VAL A 197 -17.37 -9.47 14.25
C VAL A 197 -17.52 -10.25 12.94
N SER A 198 -18.65 -10.13 12.25
CA SER A 198 -18.88 -10.79 10.96
C SER A 198 -17.86 -10.35 9.91
N LEU A 199 -17.56 -9.05 9.83
CA LEU A 199 -16.58 -8.51 8.90
C LEU A 199 -15.17 -9.08 9.15
N SER A 200 -14.77 -9.29 10.41
CA SER A 200 -13.44 -9.81 10.75
C SER A 200 -13.18 -11.20 10.15
N GLU A 201 -14.19 -12.06 10.09
CA GLU A 201 -14.09 -13.39 9.49
C GLU A 201 -13.78 -13.34 7.99
N ASP A 202 -14.47 -12.45 7.26
CA ASP A 202 -14.28 -12.26 5.82
C ASP A 202 -12.93 -11.62 5.50
N LEU A 203 -12.51 -10.66 6.32
CA LEU A 203 -11.27 -9.90 6.11
C LEU A 203 -10.00 -10.69 6.40
N ARG A 204 -10.06 -11.75 7.26
CA ARG A 204 -8.87 -12.52 7.67
C ARG A 204 -8.03 -13.05 6.51
N LYS A 205 -8.65 -13.35 5.37
CA LYS A 205 -7.99 -13.93 4.19
C LYS A 205 -7.42 -12.89 3.23
N LEU A 206 -7.74 -11.61 3.43
CA LEU A 206 -7.33 -10.57 2.48
C LEU A 206 -5.81 -10.41 2.36
N PRO A 207 -5.01 -10.44 3.45
CA PRO A 207 -3.56 -10.33 3.32
C PRO A 207 -2.95 -11.41 2.42
N ASP A 208 -3.42 -12.66 2.53
CA ASP A 208 -2.93 -13.77 1.71
C ASP A 208 -3.33 -13.63 0.23
N LEU A 209 -4.43 -12.91 -0.06
CA LEU A 209 -4.85 -12.61 -1.43
C LEU A 209 -4.07 -11.43 -2.01
N LEU A 210 -3.70 -10.44 -1.19
CA LEU A 210 -2.97 -9.25 -1.61
C LEU A 210 -1.45 -9.50 -1.66
N TYR A 211 -0.94 -10.35 -0.79
CA TYR A 211 0.48 -10.70 -0.68
C TYR A 211 0.67 -12.21 -0.82
N TRP A 212 0.63 -12.70 -2.04
CA TRP A 212 0.59 -14.12 -2.43
C TRP A 212 1.97 -14.79 -2.64
N ARG A 213 2.99 -14.43 -1.88
CA ARG A 213 4.36 -14.98 -1.97
C ARG A 213 4.68 -16.04 -0.94
#